data_55d828d5b96358f10fe9af3ac7f372e1
#
_entry.id   55d828d5b96358f10fe9af3ac7f372e1
#
_cell.length_a   1.000
_cell.length_b   1.000
_cell.length_c   1.000
_cell.angle_alpha   90.00
_cell.angle_beta   90.00
_cell.angle_gamma   90.00
#
_symmetry.space_group_name_H-M   'P 1'
#
loop_
_entity.id
_entity.type
_entity.pdbx_description
1 polymer ?
#
loop_
_entity_poly.entity_id
_entity_poly.type
_entity_poly.pdbx_seq_one_letter_code
_entity_poly.pdbx_strand_id
1 'polypeptide(L)'
;VVALVAVLLTRDGRHEVDTRPVDAPRASPAEAAEALASFVAAVGSRDRDALTALAPPDDATATDVLAGIADNAETLDLDGVTARYVDQVGTVDAGGRWSGVVELTWQLGGFDAEPSSADVVATFAPAGDGLGIASFGAAGAAGTRTPLWLRGRLSVVRGSGVLVMVDGARAQARAVADRARRGADVVRRVLPGWRGRAVVEVPASAADLDETLGAGPGTYAAIAGVTATAGEGTGDDAPVHVFVNPDVTDGLRPAGAQVVMSHELTHLAVDAARTPLEPWLLEGFADYVALRDTGLSDRTTLGRAIAAVRRDGQPRRLPDAADFDTRVAGLQASYEEAWLACRIVAERLGEQGLVTLYDAVAGGAALDRALRARGLPVADLTSAWRSRLASLAR
;
A
#
# COMPACT_ATOMS: atom_id res chain seq x y z
N VAL A 1 -61.01 -10.95 -52.21
CA VAL A 1 -60.15 -11.65 -51.24
C VAL A 1 -58.97 -12.34 -51.93
N VAL A 2 -59.08 -12.69 -53.25
CA VAL A 2 -58.02 -13.40 -54.02
C VAL A 2 -56.89 -12.46 -54.49
N ALA A 3 -57.11 -11.14 -54.61
CA ALA A 3 -56.16 -10.19 -55.18
C ALA A 3 -55.08 -9.76 -54.13
N LEU A 4 -55.29 -9.97 -52.80
CA LEU A 4 -54.38 -9.55 -51.77
C LEU A 4 -53.28 -10.60 -51.46
N VAL A 5 -53.46 -11.85 -51.87
CA VAL A 5 -52.48 -12.92 -51.63
C VAL A 5 -51.38 -12.96 -52.70
N ALA A 6 -51.69 -12.45 -53.93
CA ALA A 6 -50.70 -12.46 -55.02
C ALA A 6 -49.61 -11.39 -54.91
N VAL A 7 -49.81 -10.30 -54.14
CA VAL A 7 -48.80 -9.24 -53.96
C VAL A 7 -47.75 -9.59 -52.90
N LEU A 8 -48.07 -10.53 -52.03
CA LEU A 8 -47.10 -10.96 -50.95
C LEU A 8 -46.09 -12.04 -51.40
N LEU A 9 -46.35 -12.66 -52.59
CA LEU A 9 -45.48 -13.72 -53.09
C LEU A 9 -44.47 -13.27 -54.17
N THR A 10 -44.46 -11.98 -54.56
CA THR A 10 -43.54 -11.46 -55.57
C THR A 10 -42.47 -10.46 -55.00
N ARG A 11 -42.37 -10.30 -53.70
CA ARG A 11 -41.23 -9.63 -53.11
C ARG A 11 -40.18 -10.67 -52.68
N ASP A 12 -39.51 -11.26 -53.66
CA ASP A 12 -38.17 -11.87 -53.43
C ASP A 12 -37.15 -10.77 -53.20
N GLY A 13 -37.23 -10.14 -52.05
CA GLY A 13 -36.09 -9.46 -51.49
C GLY A 13 -35.16 -10.54 -50.96
N ARG A 14 -34.28 -11.05 -51.81
CA ARG A 14 -33.09 -11.76 -51.30
C ARG A 14 -32.35 -10.77 -50.42
N HIS A 15 -32.54 -10.84 -49.10
CA HIS A 15 -31.58 -10.35 -48.18
C HIS A 15 -30.32 -11.21 -48.35
N GLU A 16 -29.42 -10.79 -49.24
CA GLU A 16 -28.02 -11.22 -49.11
C GLU A 16 -27.53 -10.74 -47.75
N VAL A 17 -27.49 -11.64 -46.80
CA VAL A 17 -26.71 -11.43 -45.60
C VAL A 17 -25.28 -11.37 -46.11
N ASP A 18 -24.66 -10.17 -46.06
CA ASP A 18 -23.26 -10.01 -46.36
C ASP A 18 -22.47 -10.81 -45.29
N THR A 19 -22.13 -12.04 -45.63
CA THR A 19 -21.40 -12.98 -44.79
C THR A 19 -19.88 -12.71 -44.85
N ARG A 20 -19.46 -11.49 -45.19
CA ARG A 20 -18.06 -11.14 -44.97
C ARG A 20 -17.79 -11.30 -43.48
N PRO A 21 -16.85 -12.13 -43.10
CA PRO A 21 -16.40 -12.16 -41.71
C PRO A 21 -15.97 -10.75 -41.36
N VAL A 22 -16.66 -10.09 -40.47
CA VAL A 22 -16.11 -8.91 -39.82
C VAL A 22 -14.95 -9.48 -39.03
N ASP A 23 -13.74 -9.23 -39.50
CA ASP A 23 -12.51 -9.61 -38.78
C ASP A 23 -12.37 -8.67 -37.58
N ALA A 24 -13.26 -8.93 -36.60
CA ALA A 24 -13.25 -8.16 -35.36
C ALA A 24 -11.96 -8.47 -34.60
N PRO A 25 -11.23 -7.48 -34.16
CA PRO A 25 -10.04 -7.68 -33.35
C PRO A 25 -10.35 -8.59 -32.15
N ARG A 26 -9.49 -9.54 -31.89
CA ARG A 26 -9.62 -10.51 -30.79
C ARG A 26 -8.41 -10.42 -29.90
N ALA A 27 -8.61 -10.65 -28.59
CA ALA A 27 -7.51 -10.83 -27.68
C ALA A 27 -6.69 -12.05 -28.09
N SER A 28 -5.37 -11.92 -28.07
CA SER A 28 -4.43 -13.01 -28.33
C SER A 28 -3.60 -13.31 -27.07
N PRO A 29 -4.02 -14.29 -26.25
CA PRO A 29 -3.25 -14.69 -25.07
C PRO A 29 -1.83 -15.15 -25.39
N ALA A 30 -1.61 -15.77 -26.57
CA ALA A 30 -0.29 -16.21 -26.98
C ALA A 30 0.65 -15.04 -27.25
N GLU A 31 0.19 -14.03 -28.01
CA GLU A 31 1.00 -12.82 -28.27
C GLU A 31 1.21 -12.00 -26.98
N ALA A 32 0.22 -11.94 -26.07
CA ALA A 32 0.41 -11.31 -24.76
C ALA A 32 1.48 -12.04 -23.95
N ALA A 33 1.50 -13.37 -23.95
CA ALA A 33 2.55 -14.14 -23.28
C ALA A 33 3.94 -13.90 -23.89
N GLU A 34 4.04 -13.73 -25.20
CA GLU A 34 5.30 -13.40 -25.90
C GLU A 34 5.77 -11.98 -25.54
N ALA A 35 4.86 -11.00 -25.51
CA ALA A 35 5.18 -9.63 -25.08
C ALA A 35 5.66 -9.60 -23.61
N LEU A 36 5.01 -10.35 -22.72
CA LEU A 36 5.40 -10.47 -21.32
C LEU A 36 6.74 -11.20 -21.15
N ALA A 37 7.00 -12.24 -21.93
CA ALA A 37 8.30 -12.92 -21.91
C ALA A 37 9.42 -11.95 -22.34
N SER A 38 9.19 -11.15 -23.37
CA SER A 38 10.14 -10.11 -23.81
C SER A 38 10.34 -9.04 -22.76
N PHE A 39 9.26 -8.60 -22.07
CA PHE A 39 9.31 -7.67 -20.95
C PHE A 39 10.17 -8.21 -19.81
N VAL A 40 9.92 -9.44 -19.37
CA VAL A 40 10.69 -10.09 -18.29
C VAL A 40 12.18 -10.20 -18.67
N ALA A 41 12.49 -10.62 -19.90
CA ALA A 41 13.87 -10.72 -20.36
C ALA A 41 14.58 -9.35 -20.37
N ALA A 42 13.87 -8.29 -20.84
CA ALA A 42 14.42 -6.95 -20.90
C ALA A 42 14.61 -6.32 -19.50
N VAL A 43 13.67 -6.55 -18.57
CA VAL A 43 13.84 -6.14 -17.15
C VAL A 43 15.03 -6.87 -16.52
N GLY A 44 15.14 -8.20 -16.71
CA GLY A 44 16.23 -9.00 -16.14
C GLY A 44 17.60 -8.64 -16.69
N SER A 45 17.69 -8.28 -17.97
CA SER A 45 18.94 -7.80 -18.60
C SER A 45 19.19 -6.30 -18.40
N ARG A 46 18.23 -5.57 -17.83
CA ARG A 46 18.26 -4.10 -17.67
C ARG A 46 18.44 -3.36 -19.01
N ASP A 47 17.87 -3.96 -20.08
CA ASP A 47 17.97 -3.46 -21.44
C ASP A 47 16.85 -2.44 -21.70
N ARG A 48 17.22 -1.15 -21.61
CA ARG A 48 16.31 -0.04 -21.82
C ARG A 48 15.74 -0.01 -23.24
N ASP A 49 16.57 -0.28 -24.24
CA ASP A 49 16.15 -0.22 -25.64
C ASP A 49 15.17 -1.34 -25.95
N ALA A 50 15.42 -2.54 -25.44
CA ALA A 50 14.50 -3.66 -25.53
C ALA A 50 13.16 -3.38 -24.82
N LEU A 51 13.17 -2.75 -23.64
CA LEU A 51 11.94 -2.37 -22.94
C LEU A 51 11.14 -1.32 -23.73
N THR A 52 11.79 -0.26 -24.21
CA THR A 52 11.07 0.79 -24.97
C THR A 52 10.55 0.30 -26.30
N ALA A 53 11.19 -0.69 -26.93
CA ALA A 53 10.73 -1.33 -28.16
C ALA A 53 9.41 -2.12 -27.98
N LEU A 54 9.01 -2.43 -26.74
CA LEU A 54 7.71 -3.06 -26.44
C LEU A 54 6.54 -2.07 -26.44
N ALA A 55 6.80 -0.76 -26.52
CA ALA A 55 5.74 0.23 -26.64
C ALA A 55 5.01 0.08 -27.99
N PRO A 56 3.66 0.24 -28.01
CA PRO A 56 2.95 0.34 -29.27
C PRO A 56 3.47 1.51 -30.12
N PRO A 57 3.42 1.41 -31.46
CA PRO A 57 3.82 2.51 -32.34
C PRO A 57 3.11 3.82 -31.98
N ASP A 58 3.85 4.92 -32.01
CA ASP A 58 3.36 6.28 -31.75
C ASP A 58 2.77 6.50 -30.33
N ASP A 59 2.96 5.56 -29.39
CA ASP A 59 2.57 5.69 -27.98
C ASP A 59 3.76 6.21 -27.14
N ALA A 60 3.95 7.52 -27.14
CA ALA A 60 5.03 8.15 -26.39
C ALA A 60 4.89 7.93 -24.87
N THR A 61 3.65 7.85 -24.36
CA THR A 61 3.39 7.59 -22.93
C THR A 61 3.86 6.19 -22.54
N ALA A 62 3.51 5.18 -23.33
CA ALA A 62 4.00 3.82 -23.11
C ALA A 62 5.52 3.74 -23.17
N THR A 63 6.14 4.44 -24.15
CA THR A 63 7.59 4.51 -24.28
C THR A 63 8.24 5.11 -23.04
N ASP A 64 7.71 6.22 -22.51
CA ASP A 64 8.24 6.87 -21.31
C ASP A 64 8.08 6.02 -20.05
N VAL A 65 6.94 5.33 -19.90
CA VAL A 65 6.70 4.40 -18.78
C VAL A 65 7.70 3.24 -18.84
N LEU A 66 7.83 2.56 -19.97
CA LEU A 66 8.75 1.44 -20.13
C LEU A 66 10.22 1.86 -19.96
N ALA A 67 10.59 3.05 -20.41
CA ALA A 67 11.89 3.64 -20.13
C ALA A 67 12.11 3.88 -18.63
N GLY A 68 11.08 4.33 -17.92
CA GLY A 68 11.11 4.50 -16.46
C GLY A 68 11.25 3.17 -15.74
N ILE A 69 10.55 2.13 -16.19
CA ILE A 69 10.68 0.77 -15.64
C ILE A 69 12.11 0.24 -15.79
N ALA A 70 12.77 0.50 -16.94
CA ALA A 70 14.16 0.14 -17.13
C ALA A 70 15.09 0.78 -16.09
N ASP A 71 14.93 2.09 -15.87
CA ASP A 71 15.71 2.82 -14.87
C ASP A 71 15.43 2.29 -13.44
N ASN A 72 14.17 1.93 -13.16
CA ASN A 72 13.78 1.36 -11.88
C ASN A 72 14.40 -0.03 -11.68
N ALA A 73 14.41 -0.88 -12.72
CA ALA A 73 15.03 -2.21 -12.65
C ALA A 73 16.48 -2.15 -12.21
N GLU A 74 17.23 -1.16 -12.73
CA GLU A 74 18.62 -0.94 -12.36
C GLU A 74 18.76 -0.37 -10.94
N THR A 75 18.04 0.72 -10.64
CA THR A 75 18.20 1.46 -9.37
C THR A 75 17.66 0.72 -8.16
N LEU A 76 16.61 -0.09 -8.34
CA LEU A 76 16.00 -0.94 -7.31
C LEU A 76 16.68 -2.30 -7.19
N ASP A 77 17.60 -2.63 -8.12
CA ASP A 77 18.21 -3.94 -8.21
C ASP A 77 17.13 -5.06 -8.25
N LEU A 78 16.16 -4.87 -9.16
CA LEU A 78 15.07 -5.84 -9.32
C LEU A 78 15.63 -7.21 -9.73
N ASP A 79 15.16 -8.24 -9.05
CA ASP A 79 15.51 -9.64 -9.31
C ASP A 79 14.26 -10.52 -9.31
N GLY A 80 14.39 -11.73 -9.85
CA GLY A 80 13.32 -12.73 -9.84
C GLY A 80 12.02 -12.28 -10.53
N VAL A 81 12.07 -11.31 -11.46
CA VAL A 81 10.88 -10.85 -12.16
C VAL A 81 10.33 -11.94 -13.06
N THR A 82 9.07 -12.28 -12.85
CA THR A 82 8.30 -13.16 -13.73
C THR A 82 6.94 -12.52 -14.04
N ALA A 83 6.40 -12.81 -15.23
CA ALA A 83 5.08 -12.33 -15.62
C ALA A 83 4.34 -13.44 -16.38
N ARG A 84 3.11 -13.75 -15.96
CA ARG A 84 2.27 -14.77 -16.58
C ARG A 84 0.89 -14.21 -16.85
N TYR A 85 0.47 -14.27 -18.10
CA TYR A 85 -0.91 -13.94 -18.45
C TYR A 85 -1.90 -14.89 -17.75
N VAL A 86 -2.96 -14.34 -17.16
CA VAL A 86 -3.97 -15.08 -16.42
C VAL A 86 -5.30 -15.08 -17.16
N ASP A 87 -5.90 -13.90 -17.38
CA ASP A 87 -7.24 -13.78 -17.99
C ASP A 87 -7.43 -12.42 -18.67
N GLN A 88 -8.42 -12.33 -19.56
CA GLN A 88 -8.78 -11.08 -20.21
C GLN A 88 -9.68 -10.21 -19.33
N VAL A 89 -9.44 -8.90 -19.35
CA VAL A 89 -10.27 -7.89 -18.69
C VAL A 89 -11.04 -7.09 -19.73
N GLY A 90 -12.36 -7.12 -19.66
CA GLY A 90 -13.20 -6.36 -20.58
C GLY A 90 -13.20 -6.89 -22.02
N THR A 91 -13.33 -5.99 -22.99
CA THR A 91 -13.42 -6.29 -24.41
C THR A 91 -12.25 -5.69 -25.19
N VAL A 92 -11.98 -6.24 -26.37
CA VAL A 92 -11.04 -5.65 -27.34
C VAL A 92 -11.71 -4.46 -28.02
N ASP A 93 -11.03 -3.33 -28.09
CA ASP A 93 -11.53 -2.16 -28.81
C ASP A 93 -11.34 -2.26 -30.35
N ALA A 94 -11.87 -1.29 -31.07
CA ALA A 94 -11.76 -1.27 -32.52
C ALA A 94 -10.34 -1.13 -33.05
N GLY A 95 -9.41 -0.63 -32.22
CA GLY A 95 -7.97 -0.49 -32.52
C GLY A 95 -7.18 -1.75 -32.17
N GLY A 96 -7.83 -2.79 -31.64
CA GLY A 96 -7.16 -4.02 -31.19
C GLY A 96 -6.52 -3.91 -29.82
N ARG A 97 -6.74 -2.82 -29.07
CA ARG A 97 -6.27 -2.64 -27.69
C ARG A 97 -7.16 -3.41 -26.72
N TRP A 98 -6.58 -4.06 -25.76
CA TRP A 98 -7.30 -4.81 -24.73
C TRP A 98 -6.46 -4.97 -23.46
N SER A 99 -7.08 -5.34 -22.35
CA SER A 99 -6.40 -5.52 -21.08
C SER A 99 -6.52 -6.96 -20.57
N GLY A 100 -5.53 -7.39 -19.83
CA GLY A 100 -5.53 -8.69 -19.18
C GLY A 100 -4.89 -8.64 -17.81
N VAL A 101 -5.30 -9.57 -16.95
CA VAL A 101 -4.64 -9.82 -15.66
C VAL A 101 -3.36 -10.58 -15.92
N VAL A 102 -2.29 -10.13 -15.28
CA VAL A 102 -0.95 -10.72 -15.31
C VAL A 102 -0.52 -10.99 -13.89
N GLU A 103 -0.26 -12.24 -13.55
CA GLU A 103 0.44 -12.59 -12.32
C GLU A 103 1.91 -12.19 -12.45
N LEU A 104 2.34 -11.28 -11.59
CA LEU A 104 3.68 -10.71 -11.60
C LEU A 104 4.39 -11.06 -10.29
N THR A 105 5.68 -11.46 -10.37
CA THR A 105 6.56 -11.55 -9.20
C THR A 105 7.74 -10.62 -9.35
N TRP A 106 8.31 -10.15 -8.25
CA TRP A 106 9.51 -9.33 -8.20
C TRP A 106 10.15 -9.36 -6.82
N GLN A 107 11.43 -9.01 -6.73
CA GLN A 107 12.16 -8.88 -5.47
C GLN A 107 13.05 -7.64 -5.52
N LEU A 108 13.09 -6.87 -4.43
CA LEU A 108 14.00 -5.74 -4.29
C LEU A 108 15.34 -6.23 -3.73
N GLY A 109 16.34 -6.32 -4.57
CA GLY A 109 17.64 -6.88 -4.24
C GLY A 109 18.26 -6.26 -2.99
N GLY A 110 18.64 -7.11 -2.03
CA GLY A 110 19.26 -6.71 -0.77
C GLY A 110 18.34 -6.03 0.24
N PHE A 111 17.02 -5.93 -0.03
CA PHE A 111 16.00 -5.45 0.91
C PHE A 111 14.96 -6.51 1.23
N ASP A 112 14.37 -7.13 0.23
CA ASP A 112 13.40 -8.20 0.41
C ASP A 112 14.12 -9.54 0.61
N ALA A 113 13.64 -10.33 1.55
CA ALA A 113 14.14 -11.69 1.76
C ALA A 113 13.53 -12.67 0.75
N GLU A 114 12.24 -12.47 0.43
CA GLU A 114 11.46 -13.29 -0.50
C GLU A 114 10.83 -12.41 -1.59
N PRO A 115 10.43 -12.99 -2.73
CA PRO A 115 9.72 -12.26 -3.77
C PRO A 115 8.33 -11.80 -3.31
N SER A 116 7.93 -10.62 -3.76
CA SER A 116 6.54 -10.17 -3.78
C SER A 116 5.81 -10.72 -5.00
N SER A 117 4.49 -10.89 -4.91
CA SER A 117 3.63 -11.27 -6.04
C SER A 117 2.34 -10.45 -6.04
N ALA A 118 1.82 -10.17 -7.23
CA ALA A 118 0.51 -9.53 -7.38
C ALA A 118 -0.11 -9.83 -8.74
N ASP A 119 -1.44 -9.82 -8.79
CA ASP A 119 -2.17 -9.72 -10.03
C ASP A 119 -2.20 -8.25 -10.47
N VAL A 120 -1.68 -7.98 -11.67
CA VAL A 120 -1.55 -6.65 -12.27
C VAL A 120 -2.35 -6.60 -13.56
N VAL A 121 -3.08 -5.53 -13.82
CA VAL A 121 -3.69 -5.32 -15.13
C VAL A 121 -2.64 -4.77 -16.09
N ALA A 122 -2.38 -5.48 -17.18
CA ALA A 122 -1.59 -4.99 -18.30
C ALA A 122 -2.49 -4.68 -19.49
N THR A 123 -2.25 -3.57 -20.17
CA THR A 123 -2.94 -3.20 -21.41
C THR A 123 -2.03 -3.46 -22.59
N PHE A 124 -2.52 -4.24 -23.55
CA PHE A 124 -1.84 -4.60 -24.78
C PHE A 124 -2.43 -3.85 -25.97
N ALA A 125 -1.62 -3.55 -26.96
CA ALA A 125 -2.05 -2.98 -28.22
C ALA A 125 -1.19 -3.50 -29.38
N PRO A 126 -1.69 -3.51 -30.63
CA PRO A 126 -0.94 -3.97 -31.79
C PRO A 126 0.40 -3.25 -31.93
N ALA A 127 1.47 -4.03 -32.14
CA ALA A 127 2.81 -3.52 -32.39
C ALA A 127 3.53 -4.42 -33.41
N GLY A 128 3.74 -3.94 -34.63
CA GLY A 128 4.27 -4.78 -35.72
C GLY A 128 3.36 -5.97 -35.99
N ASP A 129 3.95 -7.16 -35.99
CA ASP A 129 3.24 -8.42 -36.21
C ASP A 129 2.70 -9.07 -34.93
N GLY A 130 2.80 -8.40 -33.76
CA GLY A 130 2.39 -8.91 -32.45
C GLY A 130 1.77 -7.81 -31.56
N LEU A 131 1.96 -7.95 -30.25
CA LEU A 131 1.47 -7.02 -29.25
C LEU A 131 2.59 -6.29 -28.55
N GLY A 132 2.39 -4.99 -28.32
CA GLY A 132 3.16 -4.17 -27.38
C GLY A 132 2.43 -3.99 -26.07
N ILE A 133 3.14 -3.48 -25.06
CA ILE A 133 2.62 -3.15 -23.73
C ILE A 133 2.37 -1.64 -23.67
N ALA A 134 1.11 -1.26 -23.56
CA ALA A 134 0.69 0.13 -23.54
C ALA A 134 0.67 0.73 -22.14
N SER A 135 0.33 -0.04 -21.11
CA SER A 135 0.35 0.41 -19.71
C SER A 135 0.24 -0.75 -18.74
N PHE A 136 0.57 -0.46 -17.49
CA PHE A 136 0.23 -1.29 -16.33
C PHE A 136 -0.71 -0.52 -15.41
N GLY A 137 -1.59 -1.24 -14.72
CA GLY A 137 -2.58 -0.71 -13.79
C GLY A 137 -3.93 -0.43 -14.44
N ALA A 138 -4.95 -0.51 -13.59
CA ALA A 138 -6.32 -0.10 -13.93
C ALA A 138 -7.02 0.33 -12.64
N ALA A 139 -7.40 1.60 -12.56
CA ALA A 139 -8.07 2.15 -11.39
C ALA A 139 -9.34 1.34 -11.04
N GLY A 140 -9.40 0.86 -9.80
CA GLY A 140 -10.58 0.17 -9.27
C GLY A 140 -10.81 -1.26 -9.77
N ALA A 141 -9.85 -1.88 -10.47
CA ALA A 141 -9.95 -3.30 -10.79
C ALA A 141 -9.81 -4.13 -9.50
N ALA A 142 -10.89 -4.81 -9.12
CA ALA A 142 -10.92 -5.59 -7.89
C ALA A 142 -9.91 -6.75 -7.95
N GLY A 143 -9.20 -6.96 -6.84
CA GLY A 143 -8.24 -8.06 -6.73
C GLY A 143 -6.94 -7.85 -7.51
N THR A 144 -6.65 -6.63 -7.95
CA THR A 144 -5.38 -6.31 -8.61
C THR A 144 -4.62 -5.21 -7.88
N ARG A 145 -3.29 -5.22 -8.00
CA ARG A 145 -2.40 -4.18 -7.47
C ARG A 145 -1.53 -3.65 -8.58
N THR A 146 -1.09 -2.41 -8.47
CA THR A 146 -0.09 -1.85 -9.39
C THR A 146 1.16 -1.49 -8.61
N PRO A 147 2.18 -2.37 -8.58
CA PRO A 147 3.45 -2.08 -7.93
C PRO A 147 4.02 -0.74 -8.39
N LEU A 148 4.55 0.05 -7.45
CA LEU A 148 4.99 1.42 -7.73
C LEU A 148 6.04 1.49 -8.85
N TRP A 149 6.91 0.50 -8.94
CA TRP A 149 7.97 0.45 -9.94
C TRP A 149 7.48 0.27 -11.41
N LEU A 150 6.21 -0.13 -11.61
CA LEU A 150 5.58 -0.24 -12.94
C LEU A 150 4.96 1.07 -13.44
N ARG A 151 4.81 2.09 -12.58
CA ARG A 151 4.08 3.33 -12.94
C ARG A 151 4.90 4.32 -13.78
N GLY A 152 6.18 4.09 -13.90
CA GLY A 152 7.10 4.97 -14.63
C GLY A 152 8.36 5.25 -13.82
N ARG A 153 9.08 6.30 -14.20
CA ARG A 153 10.37 6.63 -13.57
C ARG A 153 10.21 7.10 -12.13
N LEU A 154 10.89 6.41 -11.21
CA LEU A 154 10.93 6.77 -9.80
C LEU A 154 12.18 7.58 -9.44
N SER A 155 12.06 8.41 -8.42
CA SER A 155 13.19 8.96 -7.68
C SER A 155 13.58 8.00 -6.56
N VAL A 156 14.73 7.34 -6.68
CA VAL A 156 15.20 6.32 -5.73
C VAL A 156 16.33 6.86 -4.88
N VAL A 157 16.29 6.58 -3.56
CA VAL A 157 17.40 6.77 -2.63
C VAL A 157 17.68 5.44 -1.94
N ARG A 158 18.85 4.87 -2.24
CA ARG A 158 19.30 3.60 -1.68
C ARG A 158 20.46 3.86 -0.72
N GLY A 159 20.39 3.30 0.48
CA GLY A 159 21.42 3.40 1.51
C GLY A 159 21.47 2.15 2.39
N SER A 160 22.40 2.12 3.34
CA SER A 160 22.50 1.00 4.28
C SER A 160 21.26 0.98 5.19
N GLY A 161 20.35 0.03 4.95
CA GLY A 161 19.17 -0.20 5.78
C GLY A 161 17.92 0.60 5.40
N VAL A 162 17.96 1.48 4.39
CA VAL A 162 16.78 2.21 3.91
C VAL A 162 16.80 2.30 2.39
N LEU A 163 15.73 1.86 1.75
CA LEU A 163 15.40 2.07 0.34
C LEU A 163 14.15 2.93 0.26
N VAL A 164 14.20 4.01 -0.49
CA VAL A 164 13.05 4.90 -0.71
C VAL A 164 12.78 5.02 -2.18
N MET A 165 11.53 4.80 -2.56
CA MET A 165 11.00 4.96 -3.90
C MET A 165 9.91 6.04 -3.88
N VAL A 166 10.03 7.04 -4.72
CA VAL A 166 9.06 8.14 -4.82
C VAL A 166 8.66 8.35 -6.26
N ASP A 167 7.39 8.27 -6.54
CA ASP A 167 6.83 8.79 -7.79
C ASP A 167 6.69 10.30 -7.67
N GLY A 168 7.81 10.98 -7.89
CA GLY A 168 7.92 12.41 -7.67
C GLY A 168 9.36 12.93 -7.73
N ALA A 169 9.58 14.11 -7.17
CA ALA A 169 10.86 14.80 -7.26
C ALA A 169 11.97 14.13 -6.41
N ARG A 170 13.20 14.14 -6.91
CA ARG A 170 14.37 13.63 -6.19
C ARG A 170 14.62 14.31 -4.84
N ALA A 171 14.24 15.57 -4.70
CA ALA A 171 14.32 16.28 -3.42
C ALA A 171 13.38 15.68 -2.37
N GLN A 172 12.18 15.26 -2.78
CA GLN A 172 11.21 14.55 -1.92
C GLN A 172 11.78 13.19 -1.48
N ALA A 173 12.33 12.41 -2.41
CA ALA A 173 12.93 11.12 -2.09
C ALA A 173 14.05 11.25 -1.04
N ARG A 174 14.91 12.27 -1.15
CA ARG A 174 15.95 12.56 -0.15
C ARG A 174 15.35 12.93 1.20
N ALA A 175 14.34 13.79 1.23
CA ALA A 175 13.68 14.21 2.47
C ALA A 175 13.00 13.03 3.18
N VAL A 176 12.34 12.14 2.43
CA VAL A 176 11.74 10.90 2.96
C VAL A 176 12.82 9.96 3.47
N ALA A 177 13.92 9.76 2.75
CA ALA A 177 15.04 8.93 3.19
C ALA A 177 15.68 9.44 4.50
N ASP A 178 15.83 10.76 4.65
CA ASP A 178 16.34 11.34 5.88
C ASP A 178 15.35 11.17 7.06
N ARG A 179 14.03 11.25 6.81
CA ARG A 179 13.01 10.92 7.82
C ARG A 179 13.05 9.45 8.21
N ALA A 180 13.17 8.55 7.23
CA ALA A 180 13.23 7.11 7.49
C ALA A 180 14.46 6.73 8.33
N ARG A 181 15.63 7.28 8.04
CA ARG A 181 16.84 7.07 8.86
C ARG A 181 16.64 7.55 10.29
N ARG A 182 16.15 8.79 10.49
CA ARG A 182 15.85 9.31 11.84
C ARG A 182 14.78 8.48 12.55
N GLY A 183 13.73 8.05 11.82
CA GLY A 183 12.70 7.17 12.37
C GLY A 183 13.26 5.83 12.82
N ALA A 184 14.14 5.21 12.04
CA ALA A 184 14.83 4.00 12.43
C ALA A 184 15.68 4.18 13.71
N ASP A 185 16.31 5.33 13.89
CA ASP A 185 17.03 5.64 15.10
C ASP A 185 16.10 5.83 16.31
N VAL A 186 14.91 6.43 16.12
CA VAL A 186 13.88 6.53 17.17
C VAL A 186 13.41 5.13 17.59
N VAL A 187 13.08 4.28 16.63
CA VAL A 187 12.63 2.89 16.89
C VAL A 187 13.70 2.10 17.67
N ARG A 188 14.96 2.17 17.26
CA ARG A 188 16.07 1.42 17.91
C ARG A 188 16.33 1.84 19.35
N ARG A 189 15.93 3.03 19.77
CA ARG A 189 16.04 3.43 21.19
C ARG A 189 15.11 2.63 22.09
N VAL A 190 13.94 2.25 21.62
CA VAL A 190 12.96 1.43 22.35
C VAL A 190 13.14 -0.05 22.05
N LEU A 191 13.46 -0.37 20.79
CA LEU A 191 13.65 -1.74 20.26
C LEU A 191 15.12 -1.93 19.80
N PRO A 192 16.10 -1.99 20.72
CA PRO A 192 17.52 -2.02 20.35
C PRO A 192 17.94 -3.30 19.62
N GLY A 193 17.12 -4.34 19.66
CA GLY A 193 17.31 -5.58 18.89
C GLY A 193 16.95 -5.47 17.41
N TRP A 194 16.17 -4.47 17.00
CA TRP A 194 15.75 -4.34 15.62
C TRP A 194 16.92 -3.99 14.69
N ARG A 195 17.17 -4.86 13.72
CA ARG A 195 18.22 -4.74 12.69
C ARG A 195 17.63 -4.72 11.28
N GLY A 196 16.30 -4.67 11.18
CA GLY A 196 15.58 -4.71 9.91
C GLY A 196 15.97 -3.57 8.98
N ARG A 197 15.78 -3.83 7.69
CA ARG A 197 15.85 -2.86 6.62
C ARG A 197 14.45 -2.33 6.36
N ALA A 198 14.35 -1.09 5.92
CA ALA A 198 13.08 -0.45 5.61
C ALA A 198 13.00 -0.12 4.12
N VAL A 199 11.93 -0.56 3.47
CA VAL A 199 11.53 -0.07 2.15
C VAL A 199 10.39 0.92 2.36
N VAL A 200 10.50 2.11 1.77
CA VAL A 200 9.49 3.16 1.83
C VAL A 200 9.06 3.53 0.42
N GLU A 201 7.78 3.40 0.15
CA GLU A 201 7.15 3.71 -1.13
C GLU A 201 6.26 4.94 -1.00
N VAL A 202 6.40 5.88 -1.92
CA VAL A 202 5.60 7.11 -1.96
C VAL A 202 5.01 7.24 -3.36
N PRO A 203 3.77 6.80 -3.57
CA PRO A 203 3.03 7.02 -4.82
C PRO A 203 2.80 8.51 -5.09
N ALA A 204 2.37 8.88 -6.30
CA ALA A 204 2.13 10.27 -6.67
C ALA A 204 0.90 10.88 -5.95
N SER A 205 -0.06 10.04 -5.55
CA SER A 205 -1.32 10.46 -4.91
C SER A 205 -1.90 9.39 -3.99
N ALA A 206 -2.93 9.76 -3.21
CA ALA A 206 -3.72 8.81 -2.43
C ALA A 206 -4.45 7.78 -3.32
N ALA A 207 -4.87 8.17 -4.52
CA ALA A 207 -5.51 7.24 -5.46
C ALA A 207 -4.50 6.20 -5.98
N ASP A 208 -3.27 6.61 -6.26
CA ASP A 208 -2.20 5.68 -6.64
C ASP A 208 -1.79 4.77 -5.49
N LEU A 209 -1.89 5.26 -4.24
CA LEU A 209 -1.69 4.44 -3.05
C LEU A 209 -2.76 3.35 -2.93
N ASP A 210 -4.04 3.70 -3.14
CA ASP A 210 -5.14 2.72 -3.17
C ASP A 210 -4.86 1.62 -4.20
N GLU A 211 -4.46 1.97 -5.42
CA GLU A 211 -4.13 1.01 -6.48
C GLU A 211 -2.88 0.17 -6.15
N THR A 212 -1.84 0.78 -5.56
CA THR A 212 -0.61 0.08 -5.19
C THR A 212 -0.88 -0.98 -4.14
N LEU A 213 -1.85 -0.73 -3.25
CA LEU A 213 -2.24 -1.66 -2.19
C LEU A 213 -3.45 -2.54 -2.56
N GLY A 214 -4.01 -2.41 -3.78
CA GLY A 214 -5.20 -3.16 -4.22
C GLY A 214 -6.46 -2.81 -3.41
N ALA A 215 -6.51 -1.60 -2.88
CA ALA A 215 -7.62 -1.12 -2.07
C ALA A 215 -8.70 -0.45 -2.92
N GLY A 216 -9.93 -0.41 -2.40
CA GLY A 216 -11.00 0.33 -3.04
C GLY A 216 -10.74 1.85 -3.03
N PRO A 217 -11.26 2.60 -4.02
CA PRO A 217 -11.03 4.04 -4.12
C PRO A 217 -11.35 4.80 -2.84
N GLY A 218 -10.44 5.66 -2.39
CA GLY A 218 -10.56 6.51 -1.21
C GLY A 218 -10.28 5.81 0.13
N THR A 219 -9.85 4.55 0.12
CA THR A 219 -9.54 3.80 1.36
C THR A 219 -8.46 4.50 2.18
N TYR A 220 -7.41 4.97 1.54
CA TYR A 220 -6.27 5.63 2.20
C TYR A 220 -6.30 7.17 2.10
N ALA A 221 -7.41 7.78 1.63
CA ALA A 221 -7.47 9.22 1.40
C ALA A 221 -7.14 10.08 2.64
N ALA A 222 -7.44 9.61 3.86
CA ALA A 222 -7.18 10.31 5.12
C ALA A 222 -6.02 9.72 5.93
N ILE A 223 -5.33 8.69 5.42
CA ILE A 223 -4.26 7.96 6.11
C ILE A 223 -2.91 8.49 5.64
N ALA A 224 -2.05 8.87 6.56
CA ALA A 224 -0.75 9.49 6.26
C ALA A 224 0.32 8.46 5.87
N GLY A 225 0.24 7.26 6.41
CA GLY A 225 1.12 6.13 6.10
C GLY A 225 0.46 4.82 6.46
N VAL A 226 0.96 3.73 5.91
CA VAL A 226 0.54 2.36 6.24
C VAL A 226 1.70 1.39 6.03
N THR A 227 1.86 0.48 6.96
CA THR A 227 2.82 -0.63 6.86
C THR A 227 2.08 -1.89 6.46
N ALA A 228 2.37 -2.38 5.26
CA ALA A 228 1.63 -3.49 4.63
C ALA A 228 2.54 -4.40 3.80
N THR A 229 2.04 -5.56 3.40
CA THR A 229 2.73 -6.44 2.44
C THR A 229 2.84 -5.76 1.08
N ALA A 230 4.02 -5.86 0.46
CA ALA A 230 4.30 -5.27 -0.85
C ALA A 230 3.53 -5.95 -2.00
N GLY A 231 3.00 -7.13 -1.78
CA GLY A 231 2.21 -7.92 -2.72
C GLY A 231 1.03 -8.59 -2.04
N GLU A 232 0.45 -9.58 -2.72
CA GLU A 232 -0.68 -10.38 -2.24
C GLU A 232 -0.27 -11.54 -1.34
N GLY A 233 1.03 -11.76 -1.16
CA GLY A 233 1.57 -12.80 -0.30
C GLY A 233 1.06 -12.65 1.14
N THR A 234 0.49 -13.73 1.66
CA THR A 234 0.03 -13.83 3.07
C THR A 234 0.94 -14.68 3.94
N GLY A 235 2.05 -15.17 3.36
CA GLY A 235 3.04 -15.99 4.08
C GLY A 235 3.85 -15.17 5.09
N ASP A 236 4.43 -15.86 6.07
CA ASP A 236 5.25 -15.23 7.13
C ASP A 236 6.48 -14.49 6.57
N ASP A 237 6.91 -14.84 5.36
CA ASP A 237 8.10 -14.27 4.70
C ASP A 237 7.78 -13.22 3.63
N ALA A 238 6.47 -12.89 3.39
CA ALA A 238 6.10 -11.88 2.40
C ALA A 238 6.73 -10.51 2.75
N PRO A 239 7.34 -9.78 1.80
CA PRO A 239 7.93 -8.48 2.07
C PRO A 239 6.91 -7.48 2.63
N VAL A 240 7.32 -6.73 3.66
CA VAL A 240 6.51 -5.67 4.27
C VAL A 240 7.20 -4.35 4.05
N HIS A 241 6.48 -3.40 3.46
CA HIS A 241 6.96 -2.06 3.15
C HIS A 241 6.14 -1.01 3.90
N VAL A 242 6.71 0.18 4.01
CA VAL A 242 6.04 1.39 4.49
C VAL A 242 5.57 2.19 3.29
N PHE A 243 4.27 2.42 3.18
CA PHE A 243 3.66 3.24 2.15
C PHE A 243 3.25 4.59 2.74
N VAL A 244 3.62 5.67 2.08
CA VAL A 244 3.37 7.05 2.55
C VAL A 244 2.45 7.76 1.58
N ASN A 245 1.36 8.32 2.10
CA ASN A 245 0.41 9.11 1.33
C ASN A 245 0.90 10.58 1.22
N PRO A 246 1.31 11.05 0.03
CA PRO A 246 1.77 12.42 -0.16
C PRO A 246 0.66 13.45 0.06
N ASP A 247 -0.60 13.16 -0.32
CA ASP A 247 -1.73 14.08 -0.20
C ASP A 247 -2.00 14.48 1.26
N VAL A 248 -1.64 13.61 2.22
CA VAL A 248 -1.74 13.89 3.65
C VAL A 248 -0.42 14.43 4.20
N THR A 249 0.70 13.78 3.88
CA THR A 249 1.99 14.10 4.51
C THR A 249 2.62 15.41 4.06
N ASP A 250 2.34 15.86 2.83
CA ASP A 250 2.85 17.14 2.32
C ASP A 250 2.21 18.35 3.02
N GLY A 251 1.01 18.18 3.58
CA GLY A 251 0.35 19.18 4.42
C GLY A 251 0.84 19.21 5.88
N LEU A 252 1.63 18.23 6.31
CA LEU A 252 2.11 18.16 7.69
C LEU A 252 3.34 19.06 7.93
N ARG A 253 3.43 19.56 9.17
CA ARG A 253 4.69 20.16 9.63
C ARG A 253 5.79 19.09 9.66
N PRO A 254 7.07 19.46 9.50
CA PRO A 254 8.18 18.48 9.48
C PRO A 254 8.19 17.51 10.68
N ALA A 255 7.83 18.00 11.86
CA ALA A 255 7.74 17.15 13.07
C ALA A 255 6.59 16.12 12.96
N GLY A 256 5.43 16.50 12.42
CA GLY A 256 4.31 15.58 12.20
C GLY A 256 4.67 14.49 11.19
N ALA A 257 5.26 14.87 10.05
CA ALA A 257 5.72 13.89 9.07
C ALA A 257 6.82 12.95 9.61
N GLN A 258 7.66 13.43 10.57
CA GLN A 258 8.62 12.58 11.26
C GLN A 258 7.94 11.60 12.21
N VAL A 259 6.90 12.03 12.93
CA VAL A 259 6.11 11.15 13.80
C VAL A 259 5.46 10.04 12.99
N VAL A 260 4.81 10.36 11.86
CA VAL A 260 4.23 9.36 10.96
C VAL A 260 5.28 8.33 10.53
N MET A 261 6.44 8.78 10.04
CA MET A 261 7.50 7.87 9.61
C MET A 261 8.00 6.97 10.76
N SER A 262 8.14 7.51 11.96
CA SER A 262 8.60 6.73 13.13
C SER A 262 7.53 5.73 13.58
N HIS A 263 6.25 6.08 13.46
CA HIS A 263 5.10 5.22 13.72
C HIS A 263 5.10 4.01 12.77
N GLU A 264 5.16 4.26 11.46
CA GLU A 264 5.19 3.19 10.45
C GLU A 264 6.41 2.28 10.60
N LEU A 265 7.58 2.85 10.87
CA LEU A 265 8.77 2.05 11.11
C LEU A 265 8.69 1.24 12.42
N THR A 266 7.86 1.66 13.38
CA THR A 266 7.58 0.83 14.57
C THR A 266 6.75 -0.37 14.19
N HIS A 267 5.70 -0.20 13.38
CA HIS A 267 4.92 -1.32 12.84
C HIS A 267 5.80 -2.31 12.08
N LEU A 268 6.71 -1.81 11.24
CA LEU A 268 7.67 -2.66 10.54
C LEU A 268 8.59 -3.41 11.53
N ALA A 269 9.05 -2.75 12.59
CA ALA A 269 9.98 -3.33 13.55
C ALA A 269 9.38 -4.43 14.42
N VAL A 270 8.08 -4.39 14.66
CA VAL A 270 7.34 -5.38 15.46
C VAL A 270 6.50 -6.34 14.62
N ASP A 271 6.70 -6.32 13.30
CA ASP A 271 5.95 -7.14 12.34
C ASP A 271 4.42 -7.04 12.50
N ALA A 272 3.94 -5.81 12.65
CA ALA A 272 2.53 -5.51 12.93
C ALA A 272 1.59 -6.01 11.84
N ALA A 273 2.04 -6.05 10.59
CA ALA A 273 1.24 -6.52 9.45
C ALA A 273 0.81 -7.98 9.57
N ARG A 274 1.53 -8.79 10.40
CA ARG A 274 1.25 -10.21 10.61
C ARG A 274 0.87 -10.55 12.03
N THR A 275 0.94 -9.59 12.95
CA THR A 275 0.75 -9.81 14.38
C THR A 275 -0.63 -9.34 14.81
N PRO A 276 -1.59 -10.25 15.04
CA PRO A 276 -2.92 -9.87 15.51
C PRO A 276 -2.86 -9.42 16.97
N LEU A 277 -3.13 -8.15 17.22
CA LEU A 277 -3.19 -7.54 18.55
C LEU A 277 -4.47 -6.74 18.72
N GLU A 278 -4.82 -6.43 19.98
CA GLU A 278 -5.83 -5.41 20.24
C GLU A 278 -5.35 -4.07 19.65
N PRO A 279 -6.17 -3.41 18.82
CA PRO A 279 -5.76 -2.22 18.07
C PRO A 279 -5.22 -1.09 18.95
N TRP A 280 -5.74 -0.88 20.16
CA TRP A 280 -5.19 0.14 21.05
C TRP A 280 -3.75 -0.15 21.48
N LEU A 281 -3.38 -1.44 21.63
CA LEU A 281 -2.00 -1.81 21.98
C LEU A 281 -1.09 -1.69 20.76
N LEU A 282 -1.56 -2.10 19.59
CA LEU A 282 -0.85 -2.02 18.33
C LEU A 282 -0.50 -0.57 17.98
N GLU A 283 -1.54 0.26 17.84
CA GLU A 283 -1.40 1.65 17.41
C GLU A 283 -0.81 2.53 18.52
N GLY A 284 -1.24 2.32 19.76
CA GLY A 284 -0.74 3.05 20.90
C GLY A 284 0.74 2.81 21.19
N PHE A 285 1.25 1.61 20.90
CA PHE A 285 2.67 1.31 21.01
C PHE A 285 3.47 2.01 19.91
N ALA A 286 2.99 2.01 18.67
CA ALA A 286 3.64 2.72 17.58
C ALA A 286 3.72 4.23 17.86
N ASP A 287 2.63 4.83 18.32
CA ASP A 287 2.62 6.23 18.75
C ASP A 287 3.47 6.49 19.98
N TYR A 288 3.53 5.55 20.96
CA TYR A 288 4.41 5.67 22.11
C TYR A 288 5.88 5.81 21.69
N VAL A 289 6.33 4.96 20.76
CA VAL A 289 7.68 5.01 20.21
C VAL A 289 7.90 6.30 19.43
N ALA A 290 6.98 6.66 18.53
CA ALA A 290 7.11 7.80 17.64
C ALA A 290 7.11 9.16 18.36
N LEU A 291 6.33 9.29 19.43
CA LEU A 291 6.18 10.52 20.19
C LEU A 291 7.13 10.66 21.39
N ARG A 292 7.85 9.59 21.74
CA ARG A 292 8.67 9.48 22.95
C ARG A 292 9.60 10.68 23.18
N ASP A 293 10.28 11.13 22.16
CA ASP A 293 11.33 12.15 22.26
C ASP A 293 10.89 13.53 21.70
N THR A 294 9.62 13.71 21.38
CA THR A 294 9.16 14.94 20.71
C THR A 294 9.05 16.14 21.64
N GLY A 295 8.94 15.93 22.95
CA GLY A 295 8.74 17.00 23.94
C GLY A 295 7.43 17.77 23.75
N LEU A 296 6.47 17.27 22.97
CA LEU A 296 5.18 17.88 22.74
C LEU A 296 4.32 17.83 24.01
N SER A 297 3.54 18.88 24.25
CA SER A 297 2.63 18.91 25.39
C SER A 297 1.44 17.97 25.20
N ASP A 298 0.86 17.49 26.31
CA ASP A 298 -0.36 16.67 26.29
C ASP A 298 -1.52 17.37 25.54
N ARG A 299 -1.62 18.68 25.58
CA ARG A 299 -2.63 19.44 24.83
C ARG A 299 -2.42 19.37 23.32
N THR A 300 -1.19 19.17 22.87
CA THR A 300 -0.86 19.01 21.45
C THR A 300 -1.10 17.59 20.99
N THR A 301 -0.67 16.62 21.80
CA THR A 301 -0.69 15.19 21.45
C THR A 301 -2.03 14.50 21.78
N LEU A 302 -2.87 15.08 22.62
CA LEU A 302 -4.19 14.55 23.03
C LEU A 302 -5.33 15.53 22.70
N GLY A 303 -5.09 16.48 21.82
CA GLY A 303 -6.05 17.56 21.56
C GLY A 303 -7.41 17.07 21.06
N ARG A 304 -7.45 16.06 20.21
CA ARG A 304 -8.67 15.48 19.67
C ARG A 304 -9.38 14.58 20.67
N ALA A 305 -8.64 13.76 21.42
CA ALA A 305 -9.18 12.96 22.51
C ALA A 305 -9.81 13.86 23.60
N ILE A 306 -9.13 14.94 24.00
CA ILE A 306 -9.66 15.94 24.91
C ILE A 306 -10.95 16.58 24.38
N ALA A 307 -10.98 16.96 23.10
CA ALA A 307 -12.16 17.54 22.46
C ALA A 307 -13.32 16.53 22.38
N ALA A 308 -13.02 15.25 22.09
CA ALA A 308 -14.02 14.18 22.09
C ALA A 308 -14.64 13.99 23.49
N VAL A 309 -13.82 13.93 24.53
CA VAL A 309 -14.30 13.81 25.92
C VAL A 309 -15.18 15.00 26.34
N ARG A 310 -14.82 16.23 25.92
CA ARG A 310 -15.64 17.44 26.20
C ARG A 310 -16.98 17.40 25.49
N ARG A 311 -17.07 16.88 24.30
CA ARG A 311 -18.27 16.82 23.48
C ARG A 311 -19.18 15.66 23.87
N ASP A 312 -18.61 14.45 24.02
CA ASP A 312 -19.33 13.17 24.09
C ASP A 312 -19.29 12.53 25.50
N GLY A 313 -18.48 13.10 26.41
CA GLY A 313 -18.21 12.50 27.72
C GLY A 313 -17.07 11.49 27.69
N GLN A 314 -16.78 10.89 28.84
CA GLN A 314 -15.70 9.92 28.98
C GLN A 314 -16.01 8.62 28.24
N PRO A 315 -15.06 8.08 27.47
CA PRO A 315 -15.23 6.77 26.87
C PRO A 315 -15.34 5.68 27.95
N ARG A 316 -16.06 4.60 27.64
CA ARG A 316 -16.32 3.52 28.60
C ARG A 316 -15.28 2.41 28.58
N ARG A 317 -14.57 2.23 27.47
CA ARG A 317 -13.58 1.18 27.18
C ARG A 317 -12.39 1.77 26.44
N LEU A 318 -11.29 1.06 26.43
CA LEU A 318 -10.17 1.33 25.53
C LEU A 318 -10.62 1.18 24.07
N PRO A 319 -10.00 1.91 23.11
CA PRO A 319 -10.36 1.80 21.70
C PRO A 319 -10.25 0.36 21.18
N ASP A 320 -11.21 -0.07 20.39
CA ASP A 320 -11.20 -1.38 19.72
C ASP A 320 -11.19 -1.23 18.18
N ALA A 321 -11.29 -2.35 17.45
CA ALA A 321 -11.19 -2.36 16.00
C ALA A 321 -12.19 -1.43 15.29
N ALA A 322 -13.39 -1.24 15.86
CA ALA A 322 -14.40 -0.36 15.27
C ALA A 322 -14.02 1.13 15.37
N ASP A 323 -13.20 1.50 16.36
CA ASP A 323 -12.73 2.89 16.55
C ASP A 323 -11.55 3.24 15.61
N PHE A 324 -10.95 2.24 14.97
CA PHE A 324 -9.85 2.40 13.99
C PHE A 324 -10.28 2.18 12.53
N ASP A 325 -11.58 2.05 12.24
CA ASP A 325 -12.07 2.08 10.86
C ASP A 325 -11.75 3.44 10.24
N THR A 326 -11.08 3.45 9.10
CA THR A 326 -10.60 4.67 8.41
C THR A 326 -11.73 5.63 8.01
N ARG A 327 -12.97 5.14 8.00
CA ARG A 327 -14.18 5.90 7.64
C ARG A 327 -14.88 6.51 8.84
N VAL A 328 -14.47 6.20 10.07
CA VAL A 328 -15.15 6.67 11.28
C VAL A 328 -14.69 8.08 11.66
N ALA A 329 -15.65 8.97 11.89
CA ALA A 329 -15.38 10.27 12.46
C ALA A 329 -14.86 10.10 13.91
N GLY A 330 -13.63 10.50 14.17
CA GLY A 330 -13.00 10.31 15.49
C GLY A 330 -11.77 9.43 15.48
N LEU A 331 -11.44 8.79 14.37
CA LEU A 331 -10.25 7.95 14.20
C LEU A 331 -8.99 8.55 14.86
N GLN A 332 -8.73 9.83 14.63
CA GLN A 332 -7.56 10.50 15.19
C GLN A 332 -7.62 10.66 16.74
N ALA A 333 -8.81 10.70 17.31
CA ALA A 333 -8.96 10.68 18.78
C ALA A 333 -8.66 9.28 19.32
N SER A 334 -9.03 8.23 18.60
CA SER A 334 -8.76 6.84 18.97
C SER A 334 -7.25 6.54 19.00
N TYR A 335 -6.46 7.07 18.06
CA TYR A 335 -5.01 7.01 18.10
C TYR A 335 -4.44 7.70 19.35
N GLU A 336 -4.88 8.94 19.64
CA GLU A 336 -4.45 9.69 20.81
C GLU A 336 -4.84 8.98 22.12
N GLU A 337 -5.99 8.35 22.18
CA GLU A 337 -6.50 7.56 23.30
C GLU A 337 -5.67 6.27 23.49
N ALA A 338 -5.33 5.58 22.41
CA ALA A 338 -4.48 4.39 22.40
C ALA A 338 -3.06 4.72 22.88
N TRP A 339 -2.48 5.81 22.36
CA TRP A 339 -1.19 6.31 22.84
C TRP A 339 -1.19 6.60 24.34
N LEU A 340 -2.25 7.24 24.85
CA LEU A 340 -2.36 7.53 26.29
C LEU A 340 -2.41 6.23 27.13
N ALA A 341 -3.09 5.19 26.62
CA ALA A 341 -3.14 3.90 27.30
C ALA A 341 -1.75 3.26 27.38
N CYS A 342 -1.00 3.20 26.28
CA CYS A 342 0.37 2.69 26.27
C CYS A 342 1.31 3.52 27.13
N ARG A 343 1.14 4.85 27.15
CA ARG A 343 1.89 5.73 28.05
C ARG A 343 1.63 5.44 29.53
N ILE A 344 0.39 5.18 29.92
CA ILE A 344 0.05 4.78 31.30
C ILE A 344 0.67 3.42 31.64
N VAL A 345 0.67 2.47 30.70
CA VAL A 345 1.38 1.18 30.90
C VAL A 345 2.86 1.44 31.15
N ALA A 346 3.52 2.26 30.33
CA ALA A 346 4.93 2.61 30.49
C ALA A 346 5.22 3.38 31.80
N GLU A 347 4.32 4.28 32.23
CA GLU A 347 4.41 4.98 33.51
C GLU A 347 4.34 4.01 34.71
N ARG A 348 3.59 2.92 34.60
CA ARG A 348 3.38 1.94 35.68
C ARG A 348 4.40 0.80 35.68
N LEU A 349 4.80 0.32 34.54
CA LEU A 349 5.64 -0.87 34.37
C LEU A 349 7.05 -0.55 33.87
N GLY A 350 7.33 0.71 33.56
CA GLY A 350 8.54 1.13 32.83
C GLY A 350 8.40 0.88 31.31
N GLU A 351 9.25 1.53 30.51
CA GLU A 351 9.30 1.35 29.05
C GLU A 351 9.55 -0.11 28.67
N GLN A 352 10.51 -0.77 29.32
CA GLN A 352 10.78 -2.18 29.09
C GLN A 352 9.58 -3.08 29.49
N GLY A 353 8.78 -2.66 30.48
CA GLY A 353 7.54 -3.34 30.86
C GLY A 353 6.47 -3.26 29.77
N LEU A 354 6.36 -2.11 29.07
CA LEU A 354 5.50 -1.97 27.92
C LEU A 354 5.98 -2.84 26.73
N VAL A 355 7.28 -2.84 26.42
CA VAL A 355 7.86 -3.68 25.36
C VAL A 355 7.59 -5.15 25.64
N THR A 356 7.89 -5.64 26.85
CA THR A 356 7.66 -7.05 27.19
C THR A 356 6.19 -7.43 27.26
N LEU A 357 5.28 -6.49 27.54
CA LEU A 357 3.83 -6.70 27.41
C LEU A 357 3.46 -6.90 25.95
N TYR A 358 3.93 -6.01 25.06
CA TYR A 358 3.69 -6.11 23.64
C TYR A 358 4.18 -7.46 23.09
N ASP A 359 5.43 -7.82 23.34
CA ASP A 359 6.04 -9.08 22.90
C ASP A 359 5.26 -10.32 23.40
N ALA A 360 4.80 -10.29 24.66
CA ALA A 360 4.04 -11.39 25.22
C ALA A 360 2.68 -11.59 24.52
N VAL A 361 1.98 -10.47 24.22
CA VAL A 361 0.68 -10.53 23.52
C VAL A 361 0.90 -10.89 22.05
N ALA A 362 1.90 -10.34 21.38
CA ALA A 362 2.31 -10.71 20.03
C ALA A 362 2.66 -12.21 19.92
N GLY A 363 3.28 -12.76 20.96
CA GLY A 363 3.55 -14.20 21.09
C GLY A 363 2.32 -15.06 21.46
N GLY A 364 1.10 -14.50 21.44
CA GLY A 364 -0.17 -15.22 21.64
C GLY A 364 -0.66 -15.26 23.09
N ALA A 365 -0.05 -14.52 24.04
CA ALA A 365 -0.61 -14.43 25.39
C ALA A 365 -1.88 -13.57 25.38
N ALA A 366 -2.93 -14.02 26.06
CA ALA A 366 -4.12 -13.19 26.24
C ALA A 366 -3.75 -11.90 27.00
N LEU A 367 -4.11 -10.74 26.45
CA LEU A 367 -3.78 -9.41 26.97
C LEU A 367 -4.11 -9.23 28.44
N ASP A 368 -5.33 -9.61 28.84
CA ASP A 368 -5.78 -9.48 30.24
C ASP A 368 -4.92 -10.34 31.20
N ARG A 369 -4.49 -11.53 30.77
CA ARG A 369 -3.57 -12.39 31.55
C ARG A 369 -2.19 -11.75 31.64
N ALA A 370 -1.69 -11.24 30.52
CA ALA A 370 -0.37 -10.61 30.45
C ALA A 370 -0.27 -9.36 31.31
N LEU A 371 -1.32 -8.51 31.31
CA LEU A 371 -1.42 -7.33 32.19
C LEU A 371 -1.55 -7.71 33.68
N ARG A 372 -2.44 -8.66 34.00
CA ARG A 372 -2.59 -9.15 35.40
C ARG A 372 -1.29 -9.71 35.98
N ALA A 373 -0.58 -10.50 35.20
CA ALA A 373 0.71 -11.05 35.61
C ALA A 373 1.76 -9.99 35.96
N ARG A 374 1.57 -8.77 35.43
CA ARG A 374 2.43 -7.59 35.69
C ARG A 374 1.87 -6.64 36.74
N GLY A 375 0.77 -7.02 37.42
CA GLY A 375 0.13 -6.20 38.46
C GLY A 375 -0.68 -5.02 37.95
N LEU A 376 -1.08 -5.01 36.67
CA LEU A 376 -1.90 -3.99 36.05
C LEU A 376 -3.12 -4.59 35.34
N PRO A 377 -4.15 -5.07 36.04
CA PRO A 377 -5.36 -5.59 35.44
C PRO A 377 -5.97 -4.59 34.45
N VAL A 378 -6.64 -5.07 33.37
CA VAL A 378 -7.27 -4.21 32.35
C VAL A 378 -8.27 -3.22 32.98
N ALA A 379 -8.98 -3.61 34.02
CA ALA A 379 -9.91 -2.73 34.73
C ALA A 379 -9.20 -1.53 35.38
N ASP A 380 -8.03 -1.76 35.98
CA ASP A 380 -7.21 -0.72 36.63
C ASP A 380 -6.58 0.20 35.59
N LEU A 381 -6.09 -0.36 34.48
CA LEU A 381 -5.61 0.43 33.32
C LEU A 381 -6.73 1.31 32.77
N THR A 382 -7.90 0.75 32.50
CA THR A 382 -9.05 1.48 31.96
C THR A 382 -9.51 2.58 32.92
N SER A 383 -9.52 2.32 34.23
CA SER A 383 -9.88 3.34 35.24
C SER A 383 -8.87 4.48 35.29
N ALA A 384 -7.56 4.17 35.28
CA ALA A 384 -6.49 5.18 35.26
C ALA A 384 -6.56 6.01 33.97
N TRP A 385 -6.75 5.38 32.83
CA TRP A 385 -6.88 6.02 31.52
C TRP A 385 -8.08 6.98 31.46
N ARG A 386 -9.27 6.55 31.88
CA ARG A 386 -10.46 7.39 31.96
C ARG A 386 -10.25 8.58 32.88
N SER A 387 -9.65 8.37 34.05
CA SER A 387 -9.36 9.42 35.02
C SER A 387 -8.39 10.45 34.44
N ARG A 388 -7.38 10.03 33.68
CA ARG A 388 -6.41 10.91 33.04
C ARG A 388 -7.08 11.75 31.94
N LEU A 389 -7.90 11.15 31.07
CA LEU A 389 -8.68 11.86 30.05
C LEU A 389 -9.61 12.89 30.69
N ALA A 390 -10.34 12.53 31.74
CA ALA A 390 -11.21 13.45 32.46
C ALA A 390 -10.44 14.62 33.08
N SER A 391 -9.26 14.37 33.60
CA SER A 391 -8.39 15.41 34.14
C SER A 391 -7.91 16.41 33.07
N LEU A 392 -7.53 15.89 31.90
CA LEU A 392 -7.06 16.70 30.77
C LEU A 392 -8.19 17.48 30.09
N ALA A 393 -9.42 16.98 30.16
CA ALA A 393 -10.61 17.62 29.57
C ALA A 393 -11.19 18.76 30.42
N ARG A 394 -10.80 18.87 31.67
CA ARG A 394 -11.12 20.03 32.51
C ARG A 394 -10.33 21.25 32.08
#